data_72cdf7b138e1edb6bd0039b9ebcd4963
#
_entry.id   72cdf7b138e1edb6bd0039b9ebcd4963
#
_cell.length_a   1.000
_cell.length_b   1.000
_cell.length_c   1.000
_cell.angle_alpha   90.00
_cell.angle_beta   90.00
_cell.angle_gamma   90.00
#
_symmetry.space_group_name_H-M   'P 1'
#
loop_
_entity.id
_entity.type
_entity.pdbx_description
1 polymer ?
#
loop_
_entity_poly.entity_id
_entity_poly.type
_entity_poly.pdbx_seq_one_letter_code
_entity_poly.pdbx_strand_id
1 'polypeptide(L)'
;MPPQACVDSGEITLNPSWKYAEFSKINSGAAVLYRSEAASPKGITVCVNAGHGTKGGASVKTQCHPDGTPKVTGGTTGAGATSAAAVSGGMTFADGTPESKVTLSMAKILKDKLLAAGYDVLMIRESDDVQLDNIARTVIANNASDCHIALHWDSTTNNKGAFYMSV
;
A
#
# COMPACT_ATOMS: atom_id res chain seq x y z
N MET A 1 24.46 3.17 -15.34
CA MET A 1 24.63 4.16 -14.27
C MET A 1 24.18 3.49 -12.98
N PRO A 2 24.93 3.58 -11.88
CA PRO A 2 24.43 3.08 -10.61
C PRO A 2 23.13 3.82 -10.24
N PRO A 3 22.19 3.20 -9.52
CA PRO A 3 21.00 3.90 -9.04
C PRO A 3 21.44 5.07 -8.17
N GLN A 4 20.92 6.25 -8.47
CA GLN A 4 21.18 7.47 -7.71
C GLN A 4 20.60 7.29 -6.30
N ALA A 5 21.42 7.45 -5.26
CA ALA A 5 20.97 7.33 -3.88
C ALA A 5 20.00 8.47 -3.54
N CYS A 6 18.88 8.16 -2.90
CA CYS A 6 17.97 9.17 -2.38
C CYS A 6 18.56 9.81 -1.12
N VAL A 7 18.67 11.13 -1.08
CA VAL A 7 19.36 11.87 -0.02
C VAL A 7 18.48 12.18 1.19
N ASP A 8 17.15 12.16 1.06
CA ASP A 8 16.25 12.40 2.20
C ASP A 8 15.13 11.35 2.23
N SER A 9 15.37 10.25 2.94
CA SER A 9 14.32 9.34 3.34
C SER A 9 13.79 9.74 4.72
N GLY A 10 12.48 9.92 4.85
CA GLY A 10 11.84 10.24 6.11
C GLY A 10 10.75 9.22 6.44
N GLU A 11 10.68 8.78 7.69
CA GLU A 11 9.56 7.97 8.17
C GLU A 11 8.31 8.82 8.36
N ILE A 12 7.18 8.32 7.89
CA ILE A 12 5.86 8.93 8.07
C ILE A 12 4.97 7.94 8.80
N THR A 13 4.64 8.26 10.04
CA THR A 13 3.70 7.50 10.87
C THR A 13 2.29 8.05 10.71
N LEU A 14 1.29 7.27 11.10
CA LEU A 14 -0.08 7.73 11.15
C LEU A 14 -0.21 8.87 12.16
N ASN A 15 -0.57 10.07 11.70
CA ASN A 15 -0.86 11.18 12.59
C ASN A 15 -2.31 11.04 13.11
N PRO A 16 -2.51 10.96 14.43
CA PRO A 16 -3.84 10.79 15.01
C PRO A 16 -4.79 11.96 14.77
N SER A 17 -4.29 13.11 14.34
CA SER A 17 -5.12 14.27 13.98
C SER A 17 -5.67 14.22 12.55
N TRP A 18 -5.20 13.31 11.71
CA TRP A 18 -5.72 13.14 10.37
C TRP A 18 -7.11 12.51 10.40
N LYS A 19 -7.98 12.99 9.55
CA LYS A 19 -9.37 12.49 9.45
C LYS A 19 -9.36 10.98 9.19
N TYR A 20 -10.17 10.23 9.95
CA TYR A 20 -10.30 8.78 9.92
C TYR A 20 -9.15 7.98 10.57
N ALA A 21 -8.11 8.62 11.07
CA ALA A 21 -6.99 7.93 11.73
C ALA A 21 -7.45 7.11 12.94
N GLU A 22 -8.46 7.58 13.64
CA GLU A 22 -9.06 6.96 14.83
C GLU A 22 -9.65 5.55 14.57
N PHE A 23 -9.97 5.23 13.33
CA PHE A 23 -10.53 3.91 12.96
C PHE A 23 -9.46 2.85 12.70
N SER A 24 -8.18 3.23 12.60
CA SER A 24 -7.08 2.28 12.48
C SER A 24 -6.87 1.50 13.78
N LYS A 25 -6.55 0.22 13.64
CA LYS A 25 -6.29 -0.73 14.75
C LYS A 25 -4.86 -1.22 14.80
N ILE A 26 -4.14 -1.17 13.67
CA ILE A 26 -2.73 -1.56 13.54
C ILE A 26 -2.01 -0.40 12.87
N ASN A 27 -1.28 0.40 13.66
CA ASN A 27 -0.70 1.66 13.19
C ASN A 27 0.62 2.05 13.87
N SER A 28 1.33 1.06 14.42
CA SER A 28 2.65 1.30 15.05
C SER A 28 3.82 1.34 14.06
N GLY A 29 3.55 1.03 12.77
CA GLY A 29 4.55 1.09 11.71
C GLY A 29 4.67 2.49 11.08
N ALA A 30 5.58 2.61 10.12
CA ALA A 30 5.79 3.81 9.36
C ALA A 30 5.91 3.51 7.85
N ALA A 31 5.43 4.43 7.02
CA ALA A 31 5.78 4.52 5.60
C ALA A 31 7.11 5.28 5.46
N VAL A 32 7.78 5.14 4.33
CA VAL A 32 9.07 5.79 4.07
C VAL A 32 8.98 6.66 2.83
N LEU A 33 9.25 7.95 2.98
CA LEU A 33 9.29 8.91 1.88
C LEU A 33 10.70 9.00 1.31
N TYR A 34 10.81 8.84 -0.01
CA TYR A 34 12.01 9.02 -0.81
C TYR A 34 11.88 10.23 -1.72
N ARG A 35 12.89 11.06 -1.77
CA ARG A 35 12.97 12.18 -2.72
C ARG A 35 13.72 11.77 -3.97
N SER A 36 13.25 12.20 -5.12
CA SER A 36 13.94 11.98 -6.37
C SER A 36 15.13 12.94 -6.52
N GLU A 37 16.29 12.40 -6.91
CA GLU A 37 17.49 13.17 -7.28
C GLU A 37 17.63 13.32 -8.81
N ALA A 38 16.60 13.05 -9.57
CA ALA A 38 16.63 13.23 -11.02
C ALA A 38 16.89 14.70 -11.37
N ALA A 39 17.58 14.94 -12.48
CA ALA A 39 17.90 16.30 -12.95
C ALA A 39 16.65 17.19 -13.23
N SER A 40 15.51 16.55 -13.39
CA SER A 40 14.22 17.22 -13.63
C SER A 40 13.15 16.65 -12.71
N PRO A 41 13.14 17.02 -11.41
CA PRO A 41 12.13 16.53 -10.48
C PRO A 41 10.74 17.03 -10.86
N LYS A 42 9.74 16.17 -10.68
CA LYS A 42 8.36 16.47 -11.07
C LYS A 42 7.55 17.20 -9.99
N GLY A 43 8.03 17.20 -8.74
CA GLY A 43 7.29 17.76 -7.62
C GLY A 43 6.00 17.00 -7.30
N ILE A 44 5.91 15.73 -7.68
CA ILE A 44 4.76 14.83 -7.47
C ILE A 44 5.26 13.66 -6.63
N THR A 45 4.54 13.36 -5.56
CA THR A 45 4.79 12.20 -4.69
C THR A 45 3.81 11.08 -5.03
N VAL A 46 4.35 9.92 -5.41
CA VAL A 46 3.56 8.71 -5.68
C VAL A 46 3.68 7.77 -4.49
N CYS A 47 2.55 7.45 -3.85
CA CYS A 47 2.48 6.40 -2.85
C CYS A 47 2.44 5.04 -3.53
N VAL A 48 3.38 4.17 -3.18
CA VAL A 48 3.44 2.78 -3.62
C VAL A 48 3.12 1.86 -2.43
N ASN A 49 1.95 1.23 -2.49
CA ASN A 49 1.44 0.34 -1.46
C ASN A 49 1.52 -1.11 -1.93
N ALA A 50 2.55 -1.82 -1.52
CA ALA A 50 2.62 -3.27 -1.71
C ALA A 50 1.54 -3.93 -0.86
N GLY A 51 0.57 -4.58 -1.49
CA GLY A 51 -0.56 -5.22 -0.82
C GLY A 51 -0.13 -6.25 0.22
N HIS A 52 -0.95 -6.47 1.24
CA HIS A 52 -0.72 -7.42 2.34
C HIS A 52 0.51 -7.06 3.22
N GLY A 53 1.12 -8.05 3.91
CA GLY A 53 2.34 -7.84 4.69
C GLY A 53 2.14 -7.04 5.97
N THR A 54 1.10 -7.38 6.75
CA THR A 54 0.90 -6.95 8.14
C THR A 54 0.63 -8.18 9.00
N LYS A 55 1.58 -8.54 9.84
CA LYS A 55 1.45 -9.69 10.74
C LYS A 55 0.28 -9.48 11.71
N GLY A 56 -0.59 -10.47 11.81
CA GLY A 56 -1.80 -10.40 12.64
C GLY A 56 -2.97 -9.66 11.99
N GLY A 57 -2.79 -9.00 10.84
CA GLY A 57 -3.81 -8.20 10.18
C GLY A 57 -5.09 -8.95 9.80
N ALA A 58 -4.96 -10.25 9.47
CA ALA A 58 -6.11 -11.10 9.14
C ALA A 58 -7.04 -11.38 10.33
N SER A 59 -6.51 -11.35 11.55
CA SER A 59 -7.26 -11.62 12.79
C SER A 59 -7.93 -10.39 13.38
N VAL A 60 -7.51 -9.20 12.97
CA VAL A 60 -8.10 -7.93 13.41
C VAL A 60 -9.15 -7.46 12.40
N LYS A 61 -10.24 -6.86 12.89
CA LYS A 61 -11.30 -6.28 12.05
C LYS A 61 -11.26 -4.77 12.11
N THR A 62 -11.33 -4.14 10.93
CA THR A 62 -11.52 -2.70 10.77
C THR A 62 -12.73 -2.42 9.89
N GLN A 63 -13.12 -1.17 9.75
CA GLN A 63 -14.11 -0.74 8.77
C GLN A 63 -13.62 -1.07 7.35
N CYS A 64 -14.56 -1.36 6.43
CA CYS A 64 -14.23 -1.58 5.01
C CYS A 64 -13.71 -0.31 4.34
N HIS A 65 -14.32 0.84 4.70
CA HIS A 65 -13.89 2.16 4.28
C HIS A 65 -13.65 3.04 5.50
N PRO A 66 -12.71 4.01 5.45
CA PRO A 66 -12.39 4.87 6.57
C PRO A 66 -13.58 5.68 7.11
N ASP A 67 -14.55 6.02 6.25
CA ASP A 67 -15.77 6.75 6.59
C ASP A 67 -16.92 5.87 7.09
N GLY A 68 -16.71 4.54 7.19
CA GLY A 68 -17.71 3.58 7.65
C GLY A 68 -18.73 3.16 6.59
N THR A 69 -18.62 3.63 5.35
CA THR A 69 -19.52 3.21 4.27
C THR A 69 -19.36 1.72 3.95
N PRO A 70 -20.43 1.03 3.50
CA PRO A 70 -20.35 -0.38 3.17
C PRO A 70 -19.56 -0.61 1.88
N LYS A 71 -18.93 -1.78 1.79
CA LYS A 71 -18.24 -2.24 0.61
C LYS A 71 -19.23 -2.44 -0.56
N VAL A 72 -18.92 -1.85 -1.72
CA VAL A 72 -19.77 -1.90 -2.91
C VAL A 72 -19.63 -3.25 -3.64
N THR A 73 -18.40 -3.75 -3.79
CA THR A 73 -18.11 -4.98 -4.54
C THR A 73 -17.81 -6.15 -3.61
N GLY A 74 -18.12 -7.36 -4.05
CA GLY A 74 -17.74 -8.60 -3.37
C GLY A 74 -16.25 -8.91 -3.48
N GLY A 75 -15.86 -10.04 -2.92
CA GLY A 75 -14.49 -10.56 -2.85
C GLY A 75 -14.38 -11.46 -1.63
N THR A 76 -13.23 -11.51 -0.96
CA THR A 76 -13.05 -12.23 0.31
C THR A 76 -14.04 -11.75 1.38
N THR A 77 -14.35 -10.45 1.38
CA THR A 77 -15.45 -9.87 2.15
C THR A 77 -16.57 -9.52 1.18
N GLY A 78 -17.80 -9.94 1.48
CA GLY A 78 -18.97 -9.74 0.62
C GLY A 78 -19.35 -8.27 0.45
N ALA A 79 -20.05 -7.96 -0.64
CA ALA A 79 -20.68 -6.65 -0.83
C ALA A 79 -21.68 -6.35 0.31
N GLY A 80 -21.81 -5.09 0.69
CA GLY A 80 -22.64 -4.64 1.80
C GLY A 80 -21.99 -4.74 3.18
N ALA A 81 -20.81 -5.38 3.30
CA ALA A 81 -20.11 -5.48 4.56
C ALA A 81 -19.52 -4.12 4.97
N THR A 82 -19.64 -3.79 6.26
CA THR A 82 -19.05 -2.57 6.86
C THR A 82 -17.72 -2.84 7.56
N SER A 83 -17.38 -4.13 7.79
CA SER A 83 -16.12 -4.52 8.41
C SER A 83 -15.45 -5.66 7.64
N ALA A 84 -14.12 -5.66 7.63
CA ALA A 84 -13.28 -6.65 6.98
C ALA A 84 -12.03 -6.93 7.81
N ALA A 85 -11.20 -7.89 7.38
CA ALA A 85 -9.86 -8.06 7.91
C ALA A 85 -9.07 -6.76 7.75
N ALA A 86 -8.38 -6.33 8.80
CA ALA A 86 -7.55 -5.11 8.79
C ALA A 86 -6.50 -5.13 7.68
N VAL A 87 -5.88 -6.30 7.45
CA VAL A 87 -5.10 -6.63 6.25
C VAL A 87 -5.26 -8.13 6.00
N SER A 88 -5.76 -8.51 4.83
CA SER A 88 -5.85 -9.93 4.46
C SER A 88 -4.48 -10.53 4.15
N GLY A 89 -4.37 -11.86 4.21
CA GLY A 89 -3.13 -12.58 3.89
C GLY A 89 -2.74 -12.56 2.42
N GLY A 90 -3.69 -12.29 1.52
CA GLY A 90 -3.49 -12.41 0.08
C GLY A 90 -3.60 -13.86 -0.44
N MET A 91 -3.36 -14.02 -1.72
CA MET A 91 -3.30 -15.33 -2.36
C MET A 91 -1.92 -15.98 -2.19
N THR A 92 -1.82 -17.27 -2.50
CA THR A 92 -0.56 -18.01 -2.60
C THR A 92 -0.42 -18.54 -4.02
N PHE A 93 0.74 -18.31 -4.63
CA PHE A 93 1.06 -18.83 -5.96
C PHE A 93 1.24 -20.35 -5.93
N ALA A 94 1.21 -20.99 -7.12
CA ALA A 94 1.31 -22.44 -7.24
C ALA A 94 2.63 -23.03 -6.67
N ASP A 95 3.71 -22.25 -6.65
CA ASP A 95 4.99 -22.59 -6.07
C ASP A 95 5.09 -22.37 -4.54
N GLY A 96 3.99 -21.97 -3.91
CA GLY A 96 3.94 -21.65 -2.49
C GLY A 96 4.36 -20.22 -2.12
N THR A 97 4.72 -19.38 -3.10
CA THR A 97 5.09 -17.99 -2.84
C THR A 97 3.86 -17.17 -2.42
N PRO A 98 3.86 -16.47 -1.28
CA PRO A 98 2.75 -15.61 -0.89
C PRO A 98 2.72 -14.32 -1.71
N GLU A 99 1.52 -13.83 -2.01
CA GLU A 99 1.29 -12.59 -2.73
C GLU A 99 2.07 -11.41 -2.13
N SER A 100 2.15 -11.34 -0.81
CA SER A 100 2.84 -10.27 -0.09
C SER A 100 4.32 -10.13 -0.46
N LYS A 101 5.01 -11.22 -0.81
CA LYS A 101 6.41 -11.17 -1.31
C LYS A 101 6.50 -10.63 -2.72
N VAL A 102 5.58 -11.04 -3.58
CA VAL A 102 5.56 -10.61 -4.98
C VAL A 102 5.21 -9.11 -5.08
N THR A 103 4.20 -8.66 -4.34
CA THR A 103 3.81 -7.24 -4.28
C THR A 103 4.96 -6.38 -3.76
N LEU A 104 5.69 -6.83 -2.72
CA LEU A 104 6.84 -6.09 -2.19
C LEU A 104 7.99 -6.00 -3.21
N SER A 105 8.31 -7.09 -3.90
CA SER A 105 9.34 -7.09 -4.93
C SER A 105 8.98 -6.14 -6.07
N MET A 106 7.73 -6.15 -6.52
CA MET A 106 7.23 -5.25 -7.56
C MET A 106 7.27 -3.79 -7.11
N ALA A 107 6.86 -3.51 -5.86
CA ALA A 107 6.87 -2.17 -5.29
C ALA A 107 8.29 -1.57 -5.25
N LYS A 108 9.30 -2.35 -4.90
CA LYS A 108 10.70 -1.91 -4.91
C LYS A 108 11.18 -1.55 -6.32
N ILE A 109 10.85 -2.37 -7.33
CA ILE A 109 11.17 -2.08 -8.72
C ILE A 109 10.46 -0.81 -9.20
N LEU A 110 9.17 -0.66 -8.85
CA LEU A 110 8.38 0.52 -9.21
C LEU A 110 8.95 1.78 -8.54
N LYS A 111 9.32 1.72 -7.26
CA LYS A 111 9.99 2.81 -6.54
C LYS A 111 11.20 3.32 -7.33
N ASP A 112 12.11 2.42 -7.67
CA ASP A 112 13.36 2.79 -8.35
C ASP A 112 13.10 3.44 -9.71
N LYS A 113 12.11 2.94 -10.45
CA LYS A 113 11.71 3.52 -11.74
C LYS A 113 11.06 4.90 -11.60
N LEU A 114 10.21 5.09 -10.60
CA LEU A 114 9.56 6.38 -10.33
C LEU A 114 10.59 7.43 -9.90
N LEU A 115 11.50 7.08 -8.99
CA LEU A 115 12.59 7.98 -8.57
C LEU A 115 13.47 8.39 -9.74
N ALA A 116 13.87 7.43 -10.60
CA ALA A 116 14.64 7.71 -11.81
C ALA A 116 13.88 8.60 -12.81
N ALA A 117 12.55 8.54 -12.82
CA ALA A 117 11.69 9.35 -13.68
C ALA A 117 11.38 10.75 -13.07
N GLY A 118 11.88 11.05 -11.89
CA GLY A 118 11.72 12.37 -11.25
C GLY A 118 10.56 12.49 -10.27
N TYR A 119 9.89 11.40 -9.94
CA TYR A 119 8.83 11.38 -8.91
C TYR A 119 9.41 11.09 -7.54
N ASP A 120 8.91 11.77 -6.52
CA ASP A 120 9.09 11.34 -5.15
C ASP A 120 8.24 10.09 -4.86
N VAL A 121 8.69 9.23 -3.96
CA VAL A 121 7.98 7.97 -3.68
C VAL A 121 7.75 7.78 -2.20
N LEU A 122 6.49 7.59 -1.82
CA LEU A 122 6.08 7.16 -0.50
C LEU A 122 5.86 5.66 -0.50
N MET A 123 6.80 4.89 0.08
CA MET A 123 6.65 3.45 0.25
C MET A 123 5.86 3.14 1.51
N ILE A 124 4.70 2.49 1.38
CA ILE A 124 3.91 2.06 2.56
C ILE A 124 4.64 0.99 3.36
N ARG A 125 5.36 0.10 2.70
CA ARG A 125 6.22 -0.89 3.36
C ARG A 125 7.45 -1.25 2.51
N GLU A 126 8.52 -1.62 3.19
CA GLU A 126 9.77 -2.06 2.57
C GLU A 126 10.26 -3.41 3.09
N SER A 127 9.50 -4.01 4.01
CA SER A 127 9.76 -5.32 4.62
C SER A 127 8.55 -6.24 4.52
N ASP A 128 8.70 -7.49 4.92
CA ASP A 128 7.62 -8.48 4.93
C ASP A 128 6.50 -8.14 5.92
N ASP A 129 6.79 -7.33 6.92
CA ASP A 129 5.83 -6.87 7.93
C ASP A 129 5.95 -5.37 8.14
N VAL A 130 4.87 -4.64 7.90
CA VAL A 130 4.69 -3.27 8.35
C VAL A 130 3.45 -3.22 9.22
N GLN A 131 3.54 -2.76 10.42
CA GLN A 131 2.41 -2.67 11.36
C GLN A 131 1.52 -1.47 11.00
N LEU A 132 0.92 -1.51 9.79
CA LEU A 132 -0.06 -0.57 9.26
C LEU A 132 -1.22 -1.35 8.65
N ASP A 133 -2.44 -1.13 9.15
CA ASP A 133 -3.66 -1.66 8.53
C ASP A 133 -4.08 -0.84 7.30
N ASN A 134 -5.09 -1.32 6.57
CA ASN A 134 -5.55 -0.68 5.35
C ASN A 134 -6.05 0.75 5.59
N ILE A 135 -6.62 1.05 6.77
CA ILE A 135 -7.06 2.41 7.12
C ILE A 135 -5.83 3.31 7.30
N ALA A 136 -4.86 2.89 8.12
CA ALA A 136 -3.62 3.65 8.31
C ALA A 136 -2.90 3.92 6.98
N ARG A 137 -2.78 2.90 6.12
CA ARG A 137 -2.16 3.03 4.80
C ARG A 137 -2.86 4.05 3.92
N THR A 138 -4.20 3.99 3.86
CA THR A 138 -5.01 4.93 3.08
C THR A 138 -4.91 6.36 3.64
N VAL A 139 -5.01 6.52 4.96
CA VAL A 139 -4.92 7.84 5.59
C VAL A 139 -3.53 8.45 5.39
N ILE A 140 -2.45 7.68 5.57
CA ILE A 140 -1.08 8.15 5.29
C ILE A 140 -0.94 8.55 3.82
N ALA A 141 -1.38 7.71 2.88
CA ALA A 141 -1.28 8.00 1.45
C ALA A 141 -2.03 9.29 1.09
N ASN A 142 -3.26 9.47 1.57
CA ASN A 142 -4.09 10.64 1.27
C ASN A 142 -3.54 11.96 1.84
N ASN A 143 -2.71 11.89 2.89
CA ASN A 143 -2.14 13.10 3.52
C ASN A 143 -0.69 13.36 3.11
N ALA A 144 0.01 12.38 2.54
CA ALA A 144 1.45 12.48 2.28
C ALA A 144 1.84 12.19 0.82
N SER A 145 0.86 12.03 -0.09
CA SER A 145 1.12 11.82 -1.52
C SER A 145 0.03 12.40 -2.41
N ASP A 146 0.36 12.59 -3.70
CA ASP A 146 -0.55 13.10 -4.72
C ASP A 146 -1.29 11.97 -5.45
N CYS A 147 -0.73 10.77 -5.45
CA CYS A 147 -1.28 9.59 -6.11
C CYS A 147 -0.98 8.34 -5.28
N HIS A 148 -1.97 7.44 -5.14
CA HIS A 148 -1.83 6.19 -4.41
C HIS A 148 -2.01 4.99 -5.36
N ILE A 149 -0.98 4.16 -5.49
CA ILE A 149 -0.99 2.93 -6.26
C ILE A 149 -0.89 1.73 -5.32
N ALA A 150 -1.93 0.91 -5.25
CA ALA A 150 -1.92 -0.35 -4.52
C ALA A 150 -1.64 -1.51 -5.49
N LEU A 151 -0.65 -2.33 -5.16
CA LEU A 151 -0.23 -3.48 -5.96
C LEU A 151 -0.80 -4.77 -5.38
N HIS A 152 -1.48 -5.54 -6.21
CA HIS A 152 -2.09 -6.82 -5.87
C HIS A 152 -1.97 -7.83 -7.00
N TRP A 153 -2.16 -9.11 -6.67
CA TRP A 153 -2.43 -10.20 -7.61
C TRP A 153 -3.81 -10.77 -7.33
N ASP A 154 -4.54 -11.08 -8.38
CA ASP A 154 -5.85 -11.69 -8.28
C ASP A 154 -5.76 -13.19 -8.57
N SER A 155 -6.47 -14.01 -7.76
CA SER A 155 -6.58 -15.45 -8.00
C SER A 155 -7.80 -15.72 -8.86
N THR A 156 -7.57 -16.19 -10.09
CA THR A 156 -8.63 -16.50 -11.05
C THR A 156 -8.26 -17.72 -11.89
N THR A 157 -9.26 -18.47 -12.32
CA THR A 157 -9.10 -19.58 -13.27
C THR A 157 -8.82 -19.11 -14.71
N ASN A 158 -9.09 -17.84 -15.00
CA ASN A 158 -8.87 -17.23 -16.31
C ASN A 158 -7.64 -16.33 -16.28
N ASN A 159 -6.78 -16.44 -17.28
CA ASN A 159 -5.66 -15.50 -17.44
C ASN A 159 -6.21 -14.13 -17.87
N LYS A 160 -6.17 -13.16 -16.98
CA LYS A 160 -6.65 -11.78 -17.22
C LYS A 160 -5.55 -10.80 -17.59
N GLY A 161 -4.27 -11.18 -17.42
CA GLY A 161 -3.15 -10.26 -17.57
C GLY A 161 -3.16 -9.15 -16.51
N ALA A 162 -2.46 -8.05 -16.82
CA ALA A 162 -2.44 -6.87 -15.96
C ALA A 162 -3.67 -5.98 -16.21
N PHE A 163 -4.27 -5.48 -15.15
CA PHE A 163 -5.37 -4.52 -15.22
C PHE A 163 -5.27 -3.51 -14.06
N TYR A 164 -5.96 -2.40 -14.18
CA TYR A 164 -6.08 -1.42 -13.10
C TYR A 164 -7.56 -1.16 -12.79
N MET A 165 -7.82 -0.77 -11.56
CA MET A 165 -9.11 -0.25 -11.11
C MET A 165 -8.88 1.15 -10.54
N SER A 166 -9.63 2.13 -11.04
CA SER A 166 -9.71 3.47 -10.43
C SER A 166 -10.87 3.50 -9.43
N VAL A 167 -10.68 4.19 -8.34
CA VAL A 167 -11.70 4.50 -7.33
C VAL A 167 -11.93 6.00 -7.27
#